data_d1c20ba5ccfc4f550caff453f539edb9
#
_entry.id   d1c20ba5ccfc4f550caff453f539edb9
#
_cell.length_a   1.000
_cell.length_b   1.000
_cell.length_c   1.000
_cell.angle_alpha   90.00
_cell.angle_beta   90.00
_cell.angle_gamma   90.00
#
_symmetry.space_group_name_H-M   'P 1'
#
loop_
_entity.id
_entity.type
_entity.pdbx_description
1 polymer ?
#
loop_
_entity_poly.entity_id
_entity_poly.type
_entity_poly.pdbx_seq_one_letter_code
_entity_poly.pdbx_strand_id
1 'polypeptide(L)'
;LTLCVAGLAGAAYIPGMAAEMPRLVSKDGRHALLVDGEPFLMLGGQAHNSSNYPAALKPLWAAAADAGANTVEVPVAWEQVEPVEGRFDFSFVDTLVKEARQNKVRLVLLWFGTWKNTNASYSPEWVKFNNTRFPRMLDKDGKVNYCLSPFGEETLKADRKAFVELMKHIRKIDEQHHTVIMMQVENEVGTYGLVRDYGARAQAAFAQPVPQAVLARKKVPEAAAATGSAGGTWTEVYGPYAEEYFHAWAIASYIEEIAKAGRAVYDLPMYVNNALRDPLETLAPWKNNFASGGPTFDVIDIYKAAAPHIDLAAPDIYSPEWAKVSATLEKFQRADNALMVPEIGNSANYARYAYLALGRGALGFAPFGLDYADYSNFPLGSQLKDKAMAEPFAKVYKVFRPMQRQWAKWAFEGRTYGVAESDERTPQTLEMKGWKATVSFREWQMGEAHFFPKLKDLPADTESPNGGVAIAQIADDEFIIVGQHARVKISGEGKRSMYARVEEGYFDPSGKWVMERNWNGDQTDYGLNLTGKPVVLKVRLGTY
;
A
#
# COMPACT_ATOMS: atom_id res chain seq x y z
N LEU A 1 46.29 -5.91 24.30
CA LEU A 1 45.71 -5.69 22.97
C LEU A 1 44.84 -6.90 22.63
N THR A 2 43.52 -6.81 22.93
CA THR A 2 42.58 -7.89 22.71
C THR A 2 41.59 -7.43 21.63
N LEU A 3 41.64 -8.07 20.47
CA LEU A 3 40.67 -7.90 19.42
C LEU A 3 39.38 -8.65 19.81
N CYS A 4 38.28 -7.91 19.99
CA CYS A 4 36.94 -8.50 20.01
C CYS A 4 36.41 -8.58 18.59
N VAL A 5 36.36 -9.77 18.03
CA VAL A 5 35.62 -10.09 16.82
C VAL A 5 34.17 -10.40 17.24
N ALA A 6 33.25 -9.50 16.94
CA ALA A 6 31.84 -9.77 17.11
C ALA A 6 31.35 -10.60 15.91
N GLY A 7 31.14 -11.88 16.13
CA GLY A 7 30.53 -12.78 15.14
C GLY A 7 29.05 -12.50 14.99
N LEU A 8 28.63 -12.26 13.76
CA LEU A 8 27.23 -12.29 13.35
C LEU A 8 26.76 -13.75 13.38
N ALA A 9 26.01 -14.12 14.42
CA ALA A 9 25.32 -15.38 14.49
C ALA A 9 24.07 -15.31 13.59
N GLY A 10 24.08 -16.09 12.52
CA GLY A 10 22.86 -16.40 11.76
C GLY A 10 21.86 -17.08 12.70
N ALA A 11 20.64 -16.57 12.78
CA ALA A 11 19.57 -17.17 13.58
C ALA A 11 19.23 -18.56 13.00
N ALA A 12 19.69 -19.60 13.70
CA ALA A 12 19.25 -20.97 13.46
C ALA A 12 17.80 -21.07 13.94
N TYR A 13 16.93 -21.66 13.12
CA TYR A 13 15.57 -22.04 13.50
C TYR A 13 15.64 -22.96 14.73
N ILE A 14 15.24 -22.45 15.87
CA ILE A 14 15.07 -23.23 17.11
C ILE A 14 13.63 -23.73 17.14
N PRO A 15 13.36 -25.03 16.98
CA PRO A 15 12.00 -25.57 17.10
C PRO A 15 11.51 -25.35 18.53
N GLY A 16 10.47 -24.54 18.72
CA GLY A 16 9.80 -24.36 20.02
C GLY A 16 9.64 -22.92 20.51
N MET A 17 10.20 -21.90 19.85
CA MET A 17 9.80 -20.52 20.14
C MET A 17 8.53 -20.19 19.33
N ALA A 18 7.49 -19.70 20.02
CA ALA A 18 6.32 -19.15 19.33
C ALA A 18 6.80 -18.04 18.38
N ALA A 19 6.28 -18.05 17.14
CA ALA A 19 6.61 -17.01 16.18
C ALA A 19 6.24 -15.63 16.77
N GLU A 20 7.08 -14.62 16.56
CA GLU A 20 6.77 -13.27 17.04
C GLU A 20 5.58 -12.68 16.27
N MET A 21 4.66 -12.05 17.00
CA MET A 21 3.51 -11.35 16.43
C MET A 21 3.94 -10.38 15.34
N PRO A 22 3.25 -10.37 14.20
CA PRO A 22 3.43 -9.32 13.21
C PRO A 22 3.19 -7.95 13.83
N ARG A 23 4.05 -6.98 13.53
CA ARG A 23 3.91 -5.63 14.07
C ARG A 23 4.51 -4.58 13.15
N LEU A 24 3.89 -3.41 13.12
CA LEU A 24 4.47 -2.24 12.49
C LEU A 24 5.43 -1.55 13.47
N VAL A 25 6.64 -1.25 13.03
CA VAL A 25 7.62 -0.49 13.80
C VAL A 25 8.02 0.78 13.04
N SER A 26 8.32 1.83 13.82
CA SER A 26 8.70 3.13 13.26
C SER A 26 9.96 3.64 13.95
N LYS A 27 10.88 4.19 13.15
CA LYS A 27 12.10 4.83 13.64
C LYS A 27 12.49 5.97 12.70
N ASP A 28 12.68 7.16 13.25
CA ASP A 28 13.10 8.36 12.49
C ASP A 28 12.22 8.64 11.26
N GLY A 29 10.90 8.45 11.42
CA GLY A 29 9.93 8.66 10.34
C GLY A 29 9.93 7.59 9.25
N ARG A 30 10.63 6.48 9.46
CA ARG A 30 10.65 5.30 8.58
C ARG A 30 9.95 4.14 9.25
N HIS A 31 9.40 3.24 8.44
CA HIS A 31 8.52 2.18 8.92
C HIS A 31 8.95 0.82 8.37
N ALA A 32 8.69 -0.23 9.14
CA ALA A 32 8.81 -1.62 8.68
C ALA A 32 7.69 -2.49 9.26
N LEU A 33 7.16 -3.39 8.47
CA LEU A 33 6.36 -4.50 8.96
C LEU A 33 7.32 -5.62 9.38
N LEU A 34 7.27 -6.01 10.64
CA LEU A 34 7.99 -7.19 11.12
C LEU A 34 7.08 -8.41 11.05
N VAL A 35 7.55 -9.46 10.42
CA VAL A 35 6.92 -10.78 10.38
C VAL A 35 7.97 -11.80 10.80
N ASP A 36 7.66 -12.64 11.77
CA ASP A 36 8.63 -13.56 12.40
C ASP A 36 9.86 -12.81 12.98
N GLY A 37 9.64 -11.61 13.53
CA GLY A 37 10.68 -10.78 14.13
C GLY A 37 11.57 -9.99 13.16
N GLU A 38 11.44 -10.19 11.85
CA GLU A 38 12.29 -9.62 10.82
C GLU A 38 11.50 -8.70 9.87
N PRO A 39 12.12 -7.63 9.33
CA PRO A 39 11.50 -6.81 8.29
C PRO A 39 11.01 -7.65 7.11
N PHE A 40 9.81 -7.36 6.66
CA PHE A 40 9.13 -8.11 5.60
C PHE A 40 8.57 -7.16 4.55
N LEU A 41 8.94 -7.39 3.28
CA LEU A 41 8.37 -6.69 2.14
C LEU A 41 7.23 -7.52 1.57
N MET A 42 6.02 -6.97 1.53
CA MET A 42 4.88 -7.61 0.89
C MET A 42 4.94 -7.40 -0.64
N LEU A 43 5.22 -8.48 -1.36
CA LEU A 43 5.01 -8.58 -2.80
C LEU A 43 3.63 -9.18 -2.98
N GLY A 44 2.62 -8.31 -3.05
CA GLY A 44 1.23 -8.67 -2.85
C GLY A 44 0.46 -8.94 -4.13
N GLY A 45 -0.75 -9.43 -3.95
CA GLY A 45 -1.81 -9.44 -4.94
C GLY A 45 -3.14 -9.51 -4.22
N GLN A 46 -4.08 -8.63 -4.61
CA GLN A 46 -5.40 -8.60 -4.02
C GLN A 46 -6.40 -9.38 -4.90
N ALA A 47 -7.18 -10.23 -4.27
CA ALA A 47 -8.26 -10.95 -4.92
C ALA A 47 -9.42 -10.02 -5.29
N HIS A 48 -10.20 -10.36 -6.32
CA HIS A 48 -11.48 -9.69 -6.57
C HIS A 48 -12.44 -9.82 -5.38
N ASN A 49 -13.34 -8.87 -5.24
CA ASN A 49 -14.23 -8.77 -4.08
C ASN A 49 -15.08 -10.02 -3.83
N SER A 50 -15.48 -10.72 -4.89
CA SER A 50 -16.28 -11.96 -4.80
C SER A 50 -15.44 -13.24 -4.86
N SER A 51 -14.10 -13.14 -4.83
CA SER A 51 -13.20 -14.31 -4.78
C SER A 51 -12.98 -14.82 -3.35
N ASN A 52 -13.89 -14.50 -2.44
CA ASN A 52 -13.90 -14.89 -1.03
C ASN A 52 -14.72 -16.16 -0.76
N TYR A 53 -14.64 -17.12 -1.66
CA TYR A 53 -15.28 -18.44 -1.53
C TYR A 53 -14.28 -19.58 -1.84
N PRO A 54 -14.45 -20.78 -1.26
CA PRO A 54 -13.53 -21.91 -1.50
C PRO A 54 -13.32 -22.23 -2.99
N ALA A 55 -14.35 -22.08 -3.83
CA ALA A 55 -14.26 -22.32 -5.27
C ALA A 55 -13.31 -21.36 -6.00
N ALA A 56 -13.08 -20.15 -5.47
CA ALA A 56 -12.20 -19.15 -6.04
C ALA A 56 -10.73 -19.29 -5.61
N LEU A 57 -10.44 -20.12 -4.60
CA LEU A 57 -9.08 -20.20 -4.03
C LEU A 57 -8.09 -20.87 -4.98
N LYS A 58 -8.48 -21.91 -5.71
CA LYS A 58 -7.57 -22.58 -6.65
C LYS A 58 -7.02 -21.65 -7.74
N PRO A 59 -7.83 -20.87 -8.47
CA PRO A 59 -7.31 -19.88 -9.42
C PRO A 59 -6.56 -18.73 -8.73
N LEU A 60 -6.91 -18.33 -7.51
CA LEU A 60 -6.17 -17.36 -6.73
C LEU A 60 -4.73 -17.81 -6.45
N TRP A 61 -4.55 -19.04 -5.96
CA TRP A 61 -3.22 -19.57 -5.69
C TRP A 61 -2.38 -19.73 -6.95
N ALA A 62 -2.99 -20.08 -8.08
CA ALA A 62 -2.31 -20.15 -9.37
C ALA A 62 -1.79 -18.75 -9.79
N ALA A 63 -2.62 -17.73 -9.68
CA ALA A 63 -2.23 -16.35 -10.00
C ALA A 63 -1.12 -15.83 -9.07
N ALA A 64 -1.24 -16.07 -7.76
CA ALA A 64 -0.22 -15.71 -6.78
C ALA A 64 1.13 -16.40 -7.06
N ALA A 65 1.12 -17.68 -7.41
CA ALA A 65 2.33 -18.43 -7.77
C ALA A 65 2.96 -17.91 -9.07
N ASP A 66 2.17 -17.66 -10.11
CA ASP A 66 2.64 -17.11 -11.39
C ASP A 66 3.24 -15.71 -11.21
N ALA A 67 2.62 -14.85 -10.41
CA ALA A 67 3.14 -13.54 -10.06
C ALA A 67 4.39 -13.59 -9.17
N GLY A 68 4.65 -14.70 -8.48
CA GLY A 68 5.70 -14.78 -7.47
C GLY A 68 5.37 -14.01 -6.19
N ALA A 69 4.09 -13.80 -5.90
CA ALA A 69 3.63 -13.10 -4.71
C ALA A 69 3.99 -13.87 -3.43
N ASN A 70 4.31 -13.14 -2.35
CA ASN A 70 4.53 -13.70 -1.02
C ASN A 70 3.38 -13.41 -0.06
N THR A 71 2.48 -12.55 -0.47
CA THR A 71 1.32 -12.08 0.30
C THR A 71 0.11 -12.05 -0.62
N VAL A 72 -1.05 -12.44 -0.10
CA VAL A 72 -2.32 -12.34 -0.80
C VAL A 72 -3.32 -11.61 0.09
N GLU A 73 -4.01 -10.63 -0.48
CA GLU A 73 -5.04 -9.85 0.19
C GLU A 73 -6.41 -10.40 -0.20
N VAL A 74 -7.20 -10.86 0.78
CA VAL A 74 -8.46 -11.57 0.53
C VAL A 74 -9.59 -11.00 1.37
N PRO A 75 -10.74 -10.69 0.74
CA PRO A 75 -11.92 -10.22 1.45
C PRO A 75 -12.49 -11.27 2.41
N VAL A 76 -12.93 -10.79 3.58
CA VAL A 76 -13.76 -11.54 4.52
C VAL A 76 -15.01 -10.68 4.78
N ALA A 77 -16.16 -11.12 4.29
CA ALA A 77 -17.38 -10.33 4.35
C ALA A 77 -18.18 -10.61 5.62
N TRP A 78 -18.75 -9.57 6.22
CA TRP A 78 -19.61 -9.71 7.38
C TRP A 78 -20.80 -10.65 7.13
N GLU A 79 -21.44 -10.53 5.94
CA GLU A 79 -22.56 -11.42 5.57
C GLU A 79 -22.18 -12.90 5.49
N GLN A 80 -20.90 -13.24 5.26
CA GLN A 80 -20.41 -14.62 5.32
C GLN A 80 -20.13 -15.06 6.74
N VAL A 81 -19.52 -14.18 7.53
CA VAL A 81 -19.12 -14.47 8.92
C VAL A 81 -20.34 -14.56 9.83
N GLU A 82 -21.37 -13.73 9.63
CA GLU A 82 -22.60 -13.70 10.45
C GLU A 82 -23.85 -13.62 9.57
N PRO A 83 -24.14 -14.67 8.76
CA PRO A 83 -25.31 -14.67 7.85
C PRO A 83 -26.65 -14.53 8.58
N VAL A 84 -26.72 -15.02 9.79
CA VAL A 84 -27.86 -14.86 10.72
C VAL A 84 -27.34 -14.25 12.01
N GLU A 85 -28.04 -13.24 12.53
CA GLU A 85 -27.63 -12.53 13.74
C GLU A 85 -27.26 -13.49 14.89
N GLY A 86 -26.03 -13.37 15.40
CA GLY A 86 -25.50 -14.20 16.47
C GLY A 86 -25.05 -15.60 16.06
N ARG A 87 -25.11 -15.97 14.77
CA ARG A 87 -24.63 -17.25 14.26
C ARG A 87 -23.44 -17.04 13.34
N PHE A 88 -22.26 -17.44 13.81
CA PHE A 88 -20.99 -17.23 13.09
C PHE A 88 -20.59 -18.46 12.30
N ASP A 89 -20.13 -18.24 11.08
CA ASP A 89 -19.54 -19.24 10.18
C ASP A 89 -18.15 -18.78 9.75
N PHE A 90 -17.13 -19.53 10.14
CA PHE A 90 -15.72 -19.26 9.80
C PHE A 90 -15.15 -20.29 8.82
N SER A 91 -15.98 -21.13 8.22
CA SER A 91 -15.54 -22.23 7.35
C SER A 91 -14.69 -21.78 6.17
N PHE A 92 -15.01 -20.61 5.58
CA PHE A 92 -14.18 -19.99 4.54
C PHE A 92 -12.81 -19.57 5.10
N VAL A 93 -12.78 -18.92 6.26
CA VAL A 93 -11.53 -18.45 6.90
C VAL A 93 -10.61 -19.63 7.24
N ASP A 94 -11.17 -20.72 7.75
CA ASP A 94 -10.42 -21.96 8.01
C ASP A 94 -9.77 -22.51 6.74
N THR A 95 -10.54 -22.57 5.65
CA THR A 95 -10.05 -23.05 4.35
C THR A 95 -8.97 -22.13 3.80
N LEU A 96 -9.21 -20.82 3.82
CA LEU A 96 -8.29 -19.80 3.33
C LEU A 96 -6.93 -19.85 4.05
N VAL A 97 -6.94 -19.85 5.38
CA VAL A 97 -5.72 -19.87 6.19
C VAL A 97 -4.95 -21.17 5.99
N LYS A 98 -5.65 -22.32 5.96
CA LYS A 98 -5.05 -23.62 5.68
C LYS A 98 -4.36 -23.66 4.31
N GLU A 99 -5.05 -23.22 3.26
CA GLU A 99 -4.51 -23.24 1.89
C GLU A 99 -3.39 -22.21 1.69
N ALA A 100 -3.46 -21.03 2.31
CA ALA A 100 -2.38 -20.06 2.28
C ALA A 100 -1.07 -20.63 2.85
N ARG A 101 -1.14 -21.39 3.95
CA ARG A 101 0.02 -22.13 4.51
C ARG A 101 0.58 -23.14 3.54
N GLN A 102 -0.28 -23.91 2.87
CA GLN A 102 0.13 -24.89 1.87
C GLN A 102 0.86 -24.23 0.69
N ASN A 103 0.39 -23.06 0.28
CA ASN A 103 0.98 -22.26 -0.79
C ASN A 103 2.15 -21.37 -0.31
N LYS A 104 2.52 -21.39 0.99
CA LYS A 104 3.63 -20.63 1.58
C LYS A 104 3.51 -19.12 1.32
N VAL A 105 2.30 -18.58 1.39
CA VAL A 105 2.02 -17.14 1.30
C VAL A 105 1.44 -16.64 2.62
N ARG A 106 1.66 -15.36 2.92
CA ARG A 106 1.02 -14.63 4.01
C ARG A 106 -0.31 -14.05 3.53
N LEU A 107 -1.18 -13.75 4.47
CA LEU A 107 -2.49 -13.17 4.22
C LEU A 107 -2.60 -11.77 4.84
N VAL A 108 -3.21 -10.88 4.10
CA VAL A 108 -3.87 -9.68 4.61
C VAL A 108 -5.37 -9.90 4.45
N LEU A 109 -6.13 -9.87 5.52
CA LEU A 109 -7.58 -10.05 5.45
C LEU A 109 -8.27 -8.69 5.41
N LEU A 110 -9.19 -8.55 4.45
CA LEU A 110 -9.94 -7.32 4.22
C LEU A 110 -11.32 -7.49 4.86
N TRP A 111 -11.57 -6.82 5.99
CA TRP A 111 -12.87 -6.86 6.64
C TRP A 111 -13.86 -5.98 5.87
N PHE A 112 -14.78 -6.59 5.13
CA PHE A 112 -15.90 -5.92 4.49
C PHE A 112 -17.10 -5.95 5.45
N GLY A 113 -17.12 -4.96 6.36
CA GLY A 113 -18.10 -4.83 7.42
C GLY A 113 -19.28 -3.94 7.05
N THR A 114 -19.37 -2.81 7.69
CA THR A 114 -20.41 -1.80 7.47
C THR A 114 -20.31 -1.16 6.10
N TRP A 115 -19.06 -0.92 5.60
CA TRP A 115 -18.84 -0.27 4.32
C TRP A 115 -17.88 -1.04 3.41
N LYS A 116 -18.28 -1.16 2.16
CA LYS A 116 -17.45 -1.56 1.02
C LYS A 116 -17.76 -0.65 -0.16
N ASN A 117 -16.76 0.10 -0.67
CA ASN A 117 -16.95 1.14 -1.70
C ASN A 117 -18.11 2.08 -1.31
N THR A 118 -18.03 2.61 -0.10
CA THR A 118 -19.05 3.48 0.51
C THR A 118 -20.43 2.82 0.77
N ASN A 119 -20.64 1.57 0.37
CA ASN A 119 -21.92 0.89 0.39
C ASN A 119 -21.97 -0.23 1.44
N ALA A 120 -23.19 -0.57 1.89
CA ALA A 120 -23.47 -1.67 2.82
C ALA A 120 -23.60 -3.04 2.14
N SER A 121 -23.02 -3.23 0.94
CA SER A 121 -23.23 -4.43 0.11
C SER A 121 -22.86 -5.74 0.78
N TYR A 122 -21.84 -5.73 1.63
CA TYR A 122 -21.31 -6.92 2.31
C TYR A 122 -21.75 -7.04 3.78
N SER A 123 -22.57 -6.10 4.27
CA SER A 123 -23.27 -6.27 5.54
C SER A 123 -24.33 -7.36 5.41
N PRO A 124 -24.67 -8.12 6.46
CA PRO A 124 -25.71 -9.13 6.40
C PRO A 124 -27.10 -8.58 6.03
N GLU A 125 -27.95 -9.43 5.45
CA GLU A 125 -29.30 -9.05 5.06
C GLU A 125 -30.14 -8.47 6.19
N TRP A 126 -30.00 -9.01 7.41
CA TRP A 126 -30.67 -8.52 8.59
C TRP A 126 -30.24 -7.11 9.04
N VAL A 127 -29.06 -6.65 8.57
CA VAL A 127 -28.58 -5.25 8.71
C VAL A 127 -29.07 -4.41 7.55
N LYS A 128 -28.81 -4.84 6.30
CA LYS A 128 -29.08 -4.06 5.06
C LYS A 128 -30.51 -3.54 4.98
N PHE A 129 -31.48 -4.33 5.38
CA PHE A 129 -32.90 -4.03 5.19
C PHE A 129 -33.65 -3.59 6.45
N ASN A 130 -32.96 -3.42 7.56
CA ASN A 130 -33.57 -2.92 8.80
C ASN A 130 -33.12 -1.49 9.12
N ASN A 131 -33.58 -0.51 8.34
CA ASN A 131 -33.17 0.89 8.49
C ASN A 131 -33.65 1.54 9.81
N THR A 132 -34.63 0.95 10.50
CA THR A 132 -35.07 1.42 11.81
C THR A 132 -34.01 1.14 12.88
N ARG A 133 -33.40 -0.04 12.84
CA ARG A 133 -32.34 -0.43 13.79
C ARG A 133 -30.95 0.00 13.32
N PHE A 134 -30.70 -0.05 12.02
CA PHE A 134 -29.42 0.25 11.37
C PHE A 134 -29.59 1.43 10.41
N PRO A 135 -29.58 2.67 10.94
CA PRO A 135 -29.96 3.83 10.16
C PRO A 135 -28.93 4.14 9.06
N ARG A 136 -29.44 4.60 7.93
CA ARG A 136 -28.66 5.21 6.87
C ARG A 136 -28.46 6.69 7.11
N MET A 137 -27.42 7.24 6.46
CA MET A 137 -27.19 8.67 6.44
C MET A 137 -28.36 9.40 5.77
N LEU A 138 -28.60 10.64 6.17
CA LEU A 138 -29.60 11.53 5.55
C LEU A 138 -28.86 12.67 4.84
N ASP A 139 -29.41 13.12 3.72
CA ASP A 139 -28.99 14.37 3.09
C ASP A 139 -29.60 15.61 3.80
N LYS A 140 -29.30 16.81 3.28
CA LYS A 140 -29.80 18.08 3.84
C LYS A 140 -31.32 18.21 3.83
N ASP A 141 -31.98 17.51 2.92
CA ASP A 141 -33.44 17.52 2.75
C ASP A 141 -34.12 16.39 3.54
N GLY A 142 -33.34 15.61 4.31
CA GLY A 142 -33.82 14.47 5.09
C GLY A 142 -34.07 13.21 4.28
N LYS A 143 -33.62 13.16 3.01
CA LYS A 143 -33.73 11.97 2.17
C LYS A 143 -32.66 10.95 2.57
N VAL A 144 -33.07 9.68 2.60
CA VAL A 144 -32.20 8.55 2.95
C VAL A 144 -31.15 8.31 1.85
N ASN A 145 -29.88 8.28 2.27
CA ASN A 145 -28.74 7.90 1.43
C ASN A 145 -28.57 6.36 1.45
N TYR A 146 -27.75 5.83 0.52
CA TYR A 146 -27.43 4.40 0.47
C TYR A 146 -26.44 3.93 1.55
N CYS A 147 -25.62 4.83 2.12
CA CYS A 147 -24.65 4.51 3.15
C CYS A 147 -25.27 4.34 4.53
N LEU A 148 -24.79 3.39 5.31
CA LEU A 148 -25.08 3.32 6.74
C LEU A 148 -24.42 4.49 7.49
N SER A 149 -25.12 5.02 8.50
CA SER A 149 -24.67 6.17 9.28
C SER A 149 -23.54 5.77 10.25
N PRO A 150 -22.43 6.54 10.34
CA PRO A 150 -21.41 6.33 11.36
C PRO A 150 -21.93 6.63 12.79
N PHE A 151 -23.13 7.21 12.92
CA PHE A 151 -23.82 7.45 14.18
C PHE A 151 -24.86 6.37 14.52
N GLY A 152 -24.86 5.26 13.78
CA GLY A 152 -25.67 4.08 14.06
C GLY A 152 -25.08 3.23 15.16
N GLU A 153 -25.48 3.44 16.43
CA GLU A 153 -24.93 2.72 17.57
C GLU A 153 -25.12 1.20 17.48
N GLU A 154 -26.30 0.75 17.03
CA GLU A 154 -26.56 -0.69 16.86
C GLU A 154 -25.76 -1.27 15.67
N THR A 155 -25.49 -0.47 14.62
CA THR A 155 -24.62 -0.88 13.52
C THR A 155 -23.19 -1.10 14.03
N LEU A 156 -22.64 -0.11 14.71
CA LEU A 156 -21.31 -0.20 15.31
C LEU A 156 -21.18 -1.38 16.27
N LYS A 157 -22.17 -1.58 17.13
CA LYS A 157 -22.18 -2.68 18.12
C LYS A 157 -22.18 -4.04 17.43
N ALA A 158 -22.97 -4.19 16.37
CA ALA A 158 -23.09 -5.45 15.63
C ALA A 158 -21.83 -5.76 14.80
N ASP A 159 -21.32 -4.79 14.04
CA ASP A 159 -20.09 -4.91 13.26
C ASP A 159 -18.90 -5.22 14.17
N ARG A 160 -18.68 -4.40 15.21
CA ARG A 160 -17.62 -4.62 16.20
C ARG A 160 -17.69 -6.02 16.80
N LYS A 161 -18.89 -6.53 17.12
CA LYS A 161 -19.06 -7.90 17.62
C LYS A 161 -18.60 -8.93 16.60
N ALA A 162 -19.04 -8.80 15.36
CA ALA A 162 -18.68 -9.73 14.29
C ALA A 162 -17.15 -9.72 14.03
N PHE A 163 -16.55 -8.54 13.97
CA PHE A 163 -15.09 -8.40 13.83
C PHE A 163 -14.32 -9.02 14.98
N VAL A 164 -14.77 -8.80 16.23
CA VAL A 164 -14.15 -9.40 17.42
C VAL A 164 -14.24 -10.93 17.38
N GLU A 165 -15.37 -11.51 16.97
CA GLU A 165 -15.49 -12.98 16.84
C GLU A 165 -14.58 -13.52 15.72
N LEU A 166 -14.43 -12.80 14.59
CA LEU A 166 -13.45 -13.13 13.56
C LEU A 166 -12.01 -13.09 14.13
N MET A 167 -11.64 -12.04 14.86
CA MET A 167 -10.30 -11.92 15.46
C MET A 167 -10.01 -13.02 16.49
N LYS A 168 -10.99 -13.42 17.30
CA LYS A 168 -10.89 -14.57 18.21
C LYS A 168 -10.64 -15.86 17.43
N HIS A 169 -11.37 -16.06 16.34
CA HIS A 169 -11.24 -17.24 15.50
C HIS A 169 -9.86 -17.30 14.82
N ILE A 170 -9.40 -16.20 14.20
CA ILE A 170 -8.07 -16.09 13.59
C ILE A 170 -6.99 -16.39 14.65
N ARG A 171 -7.06 -15.77 15.82
CA ARG A 171 -6.13 -16.07 16.92
C ARG A 171 -6.09 -17.56 17.21
N LYS A 172 -7.24 -18.20 17.38
CA LYS A 172 -7.35 -19.64 17.71
C LYS A 172 -6.66 -20.52 16.68
N ILE A 173 -6.77 -20.22 15.38
CA ILE A 173 -6.27 -21.10 14.31
C ILE A 173 -4.89 -20.70 13.79
N ASP A 174 -4.39 -19.48 14.11
CA ASP A 174 -3.21 -18.92 13.45
C ASP A 174 -2.14 -18.33 14.39
N GLU A 175 -2.37 -18.21 15.71
CA GLU A 175 -1.41 -17.57 16.63
C GLU A 175 -0.02 -18.24 16.69
N GLN A 176 0.10 -19.51 16.25
CA GLN A 176 1.35 -20.23 16.19
C GLN A 176 2.08 -20.08 14.84
N HIS A 177 1.40 -19.55 13.82
CA HIS A 177 1.89 -19.53 12.44
C HIS A 177 1.99 -18.12 11.85
N HIS A 178 1.18 -17.19 12.33
CA HIS A 178 1.06 -15.84 11.80
C HIS A 178 0.93 -15.81 10.27
N THR A 179 0.07 -16.72 9.73
CA THR A 179 -0.25 -16.71 8.30
C THR A 179 -0.94 -15.41 7.94
N VAL A 180 -1.84 -14.92 8.80
CA VAL A 180 -2.44 -13.59 8.73
C VAL A 180 -1.50 -12.59 9.40
N ILE A 181 -1.03 -11.61 8.63
CA ILE A 181 -0.03 -10.65 9.09
C ILE A 181 -0.55 -9.22 9.26
N MET A 182 -1.75 -8.93 8.75
CA MET A 182 -2.37 -7.60 8.81
C MET A 182 -3.86 -7.71 8.53
N MET A 183 -4.64 -6.76 9.03
CA MET A 183 -6.07 -6.61 8.76
C MET A 183 -6.35 -5.25 8.12
N GLN A 184 -7.18 -5.22 7.08
CA GLN A 184 -7.86 -3.99 6.68
C GLN A 184 -9.18 -3.91 7.42
N VAL A 185 -9.50 -2.73 7.97
CA VAL A 185 -10.77 -2.49 8.66
C VAL A 185 -11.65 -1.63 7.77
N GLU A 186 -12.78 -2.18 7.33
CA GLU A 186 -13.64 -1.63 6.30
C GLU A 186 -12.94 -1.52 4.92
N ASN A 187 -13.63 -1.00 3.91
CA ASN A 187 -13.03 -0.80 2.60
C ASN A 187 -13.58 0.45 1.92
N GLU A 188 -12.68 1.33 1.48
CA GLU A 188 -12.99 2.54 0.72
C GLU A 188 -14.21 3.28 1.28
N VAL A 189 -14.13 3.60 2.55
CA VAL A 189 -15.19 4.29 3.31
C VAL A 189 -15.38 5.73 2.85
N GLY A 190 -16.50 6.32 3.24
CA GLY A 190 -16.89 7.68 2.87
C GLY A 190 -18.20 7.70 2.11
N THR A 191 -18.49 8.81 1.45
CA THR A 191 -19.71 8.99 0.64
C THR A 191 -19.46 9.79 -0.62
N TYR A 192 -20.02 9.34 -1.73
CA TYR A 192 -20.11 10.14 -2.95
C TYR A 192 -21.42 10.93 -2.97
N GLY A 193 -21.37 12.16 -3.47
CA GLY A 193 -22.55 13.01 -3.62
C GLY A 193 -23.12 13.58 -2.32
N LEU A 194 -22.54 13.24 -1.17
CA LEU A 194 -22.94 13.72 0.15
C LEU A 194 -21.69 14.03 0.96
N VAL A 195 -21.56 15.26 1.50
CA VAL A 195 -20.35 15.64 2.24
C VAL A 195 -20.31 15.03 3.63
N ARG A 196 -21.45 14.88 4.30
CA ARG A 196 -21.61 14.22 5.61
C ARG A 196 -23.02 13.72 5.84
N ASP A 197 -23.21 12.97 6.91
CA ASP A 197 -24.55 12.66 7.43
C ASP A 197 -25.21 13.88 8.06
N TYR A 198 -26.50 14.13 7.71
CA TYR A 198 -27.34 15.19 8.28
C TYR A 198 -28.45 14.64 9.18
N GLY A 199 -28.41 13.38 9.57
CA GLY A 199 -29.33 12.80 10.56
C GLY A 199 -29.24 13.51 11.92
N ALA A 200 -30.28 13.39 12.74
CA ALA A 200 -30.39 14.13 14.00
C ALA A 200 -29.17 13.94 14.94
N ARG A 201 -28.64 12.71 15.05
CA ARG A 201 -27.45 12.41 15.85
C ARG A 201 -26.18 13.06 15.26
N ALA A 202 -26.05 13.00 13.93
CA ALA A 202 -24.94 13.64 13.23
C ALA A 202 -24.97 15.16 13.40
N GLN A 203 -26.14 15.79 13.29
CA GLN A 203 -26.32 17.22 13.54
C GLN A 203 -25.96 17.62 14.98
N ALA A 204 -26.42 16.84 15.96
CA ALA A 204 -26.09 17.07 17.37
C ALA A 204 -24.57 16.97 17.62
N ALA A 205 -23.89 15.99 17.01
CA ALA A 205 -22.44 15.81 17.11
C ALA A 205 -21.68 16.94 16.38
N PHE A 206 -22.14 17.37 15.21
CA PHE A 206 -21.53 18.46 14.44
C PHE A 206 -21.54 19.81 15.19
N ALA A 207 -22.56 20.03 16.01
CA ALA A 207 -22.68 21.21 16.84
C ALA A 207 -21.78 21.21 18.10
N GLN A 208 -21.11 20.08 18.39
CA GLN A 208 -20.17 19.99 19.51
C GLN A 208 -18.80 20.62 19.15
N PRO A 209 -18.02 21.00 20.16
CA PRO A 209 -16.64 21.43 19.94
C PRO A 209 -15.80 20.34 19.26
N VAL A 210 -14.85 20.76 18.42
CA VAL A 210 -13.87 19.86 17.82
C VAL A 210 -13.06 19.16 18.90
N PRO A 211 -12.91 17.81 18.85
CA PRO A 211 -12.09 17.08 19.82
C PRO A 211 -10.65 17.58 19.87
N GLN A 212 -10.09 17.70 21.10
CA GLN A 212 -8.73 18.19 21.31
C GLN A 212 -7.66 17.39 20.53
N ALA A 213 -7.84 16.08 20.40
CA ALA A 213 -6.94 15.23 19.61
C ALA A 213 -6.90 15.65 18.13
N VAL A 214 -8.04 16.08 17.57
CA VAL A 214 -8.11 16.60 16.19
C VAL A 214 -7.45 17.97 16.10
N LEU A 215 -7.77 18.87 17.02
CA LEU A 215 -7.15 20.23 17.08
C LEU A 215 -5.63 20.15 17.17
N ALA A 216 -5.09 19.19 17.92
CA ALA A 216 -3.66 19.03 18.09
C ALA A 216 -2.93 18.56 16.81
N ARG A 217 -3.62 17.90 15.88
CA ARG A 217 -3.02 17.33 14.68
C ARG A 217 -3.43 18.01 13.38
N LYS A 218 -4.71 18.31 13.22
CA LYS A 218 -5.25 18.87 11.96
C LYS A 218 -5.15 20.39 11.99
N LYS A 219 -4.23 20.90 11.19
CA LYS A 219 -4.07 22.36 11.02
C LYS A 219 -5.29 22.95 10.32
N VAL A 220 -5.64 24.17 10.72
CA VAL A 220 -6.66 24.98 10.02
C VAL A 220 -6.12 25.32 8.63
N PRO A 221 -6.86 25.04 7.54
CA PRO A 221 -6.45 25.44 6.21
C PRO A 221 -6.30 26.96 6.11
N GLU A 222 -5.32 27.44 5.34
CA GLU A 222 -5.04 28.88 5.18
C GLU A 222 -6.29 29.67 4.74
N ALA A 223 -7.09 29.11 3.83
CA ALA A 223 -8.33 29.71 3.38
C ALA A 223 -9.41 29.85 4.47
N ALA A 224 -9.29 29.12 5.60
CA ALA A 224 -10.17 29.23 6.75
C ALA A 224 -9.54 29.99 7.92
N ALA A 225 -8.25 30.31 7.85
CA ALA A 225 -7.49 30.93 8.97
C ALA A 225 -8.03 32.29 9.41
N ALA A 226 -8.66 33.04 8.51
CA ALA A 226 -9.25 34.36 8.83
C ALA A 226 -10.48 34.27 9.76
N THR A 227 -11.12 33.11 9.85
CA THR A 227 -12.31 32.85 10.68
C THR A 227 -12.07 31.81 11.76
N GLY A 228 -10.93 31.08 11.70
CA GLY A 228 -10.61 29.97 12.58
C GLY A 228 -10.32 30.41 14.01
N SER A 229 -11.04 29.83 14.96
CA SER A 229 -10.80 29.97 16.38
C SER A 229 -9.84 28.86 16.85
N ALA A 230 -9.09 29.11 17.92
CA ALA A 230 -8.22 28.12 18.55
C ALA A 230 -8.96 26.94 19.19
N GLY A 231 -10.29 27.02 19.27
CA GLY A 231 -11.22 26.00 19.75
C GLY A 231 -12.64 26.45 19.44
N GLY A 232 -13.60 25.53 19.51
CA GLY A 232 -14.99 25.79 19.18
C GLY A 232 -15.62 24.67 18.37
N THR A 233 -16.77 24.94 17.78
CA THR A 233 -17.46 24.00 16.88
C THR A 233 -16.67 23.79 15.59
N TRP A 234 -17.00 22.74 14.84
CA TRP A 234 -16.36 22.44 13.57
C TRP A 234 -16.38 23.62 12.60
N THR A 235 -17.52 24.32 12.50
CA THR A 235 -17.69 25.49 11.64
C THR A 235 -16.81 26.66 12.08
N GLU A 236 -16.71 26.92 13.39
CA GLU A 236 -15.87 28.00 13.93
C GLU A 236 -14.39 27.74 13.70
N VAL A 237 -13.94 26.48 13.77
CA VAL A 237 -12.53 26.10 13.60
C VAL A 237 -12.15 25.99 12.14
N TYR A 238 -12.92 25.25 11.33
CA TYR A 238 -12.51 24.85 9.98
C TYR A 238 -13.29 25.55 8.86
N GLY A 239 -14.28 26.40 9.19
CA GLY A 239 -15.04 27.16 8.21
C GLY A 239 -15.62 26.28 7.10
N PRO A 240 -15.31 26.55 5.83
CA PRO A 240 -15.89 25.84 4.69
C PRO A 240 -15.46 24.34 4.62
N TYR A 241 -14.41 23.93 5.34
CA TYR A 241 -13.95 22.54 5.40
C TYR A 241 -14.59 21.73 6.53
N ALA A 242 -15.37 22.37 7.39
CA ALA A 242 -15.92 21.80 8.62
C ALA A 242 -16.73 20.51 8.38
N GLU A 243 -17.58 20.50 7.36
CA GLU A 243 -18.47 19.35 7.08
C GLU A 243 -17.68 18.11 6.65
N GLU A 244 -16.68 18.29 5.78
CA GLU A 244 -15.79 17.22 5.31
C GLU A 244 -14.94 16.66 6.46
N TYR A 245 -14.31 17.53 7.25
CA TYR A 245 -13.45 17.12 8.35
C TYR A 245 -14.21 16.45 9.49
N PHE A 246 -15.42 16.93 9.78
CA PHE A 246 -16.32 16.27 10.70
C PHE A 246 -16.68 14.87 10.23
N HIS A 247 -16.97 14.69 8.93
CA HIS A 247 -17.34 13.38 8.39
C HIS A 247 -16.19 12.39 8.46
N ALA A 248 -14.95 12.84 8.13
CA ALA A 248 -13.76 12.03 8.31
C ALA A 248 -13.53 11.62 9.77
N TRP A 249 -13.75 12.55 10.70
CA TRP A 249 -13.69 12.23 12.14
C TRP A 249 -14.75 11.21 12.57
N ALA A 250 -15.97 11.36 12.10
CA ALA A 250 -17.07 10.46 12.46
C ALA A 250 -16.81 9.03 11.99
N ILE A 251 -16.38 8.86 10.73
CA ILE A 251 -16.05 7.54 10.18
C ILE A 251 -14.80 6.96 10.85
N ALA A 252 -13.75 7.76 11.05
CA ALA A 252 -12.55 7.30 11.74
C ALA A 252 -12.84 6.88 13.18
N SER A 253 -13.71 7.59 13.90
CA SER A 253 -14.13 7.23 15.27
C SER A 253 -14.93 5.92 15.31
N TYR A 254 -15.75 5.65 14.30
CA TYR A 254 -16.45 4.39 14.14
C TYR A 254 -15.47 3.23 13.94
N ILE A 255 -14.51 3.41 13.03
CA ILE A 255 -13.46 2.41 12.72
C ILE A 255 -12.58 2.15 13.95
N GLU A 256 -12.27 3.19 14.73
CA GLU A 256 -11.50 3.06 15.98
C GLU A 256 -12.12 2.07 16.94
N GLU A 257 -13.43 2.13 17.14
CA GLU A 257 -14.13 1.22 18.06
C GLU A 257 -14.04 -0.25 17.62
N ILE A 258 -14.01 -0.49 16.31
CA ILE A 258 -13.83 -1.84 15.73
C ILE A 258 -12.38 -2.28 15.89
N ALA A 259 -11.43 -1.45 15.44
CA ALA A 259 -10.00 -1.75 15.46
C ALA A 259 -9.49 -1.98 16.89
N LYS A 260 -9.83 -1.10 17.83
CA LYS A 260 -9.50 -1.20 19.26
C LYS A 260 -9.99 -2.51 19.86
N ALA A 261 -11.25 -2.88 19.60
CA ALA A 261 -11.81 -4.11 20.12
C ALA A 261 -11.17 -5.37 19.51
N GLY A 262 -10.85 -5.34 18.21
CA GLY A 262 -10.14 -6.42 17.54
C GLY A 262 -8.72 -6.61 18.06
N ARG A 263 -7.94 -5.52 18.17
CA ARG A 263 -6.56 -5.57 18.70
C ARG A 263 -6.50 -6.04 20.15
N ALA A 264 -7.49 -5.71 20.96
CA ALA A 264 -7.58 -6.23 22.33
C ALA A 264 -7.67 -7.77 22.39
N VAL A 265 -8.11 -8.42 21.33
CA VAL A 265 -8.21 -9.88 21.20
C VAL A 265 -6.97 -10.47 20.53
N TYR A 266 -6.56 -9.89 19.41
CA TYR A 266 -5.41 -10.34 18.63
C TYR A 266 -4.73 -9.13 17.97
N ASP A 267 -3.57 -8.75 18.48
CA ASP A 267 -2.93 -7.44 18.18
C ASP A 267 -2.19 -7.45 16.84
N LEU A 268 -2.89 -7.75 15.76
CA LEU A 268 -2.36 -7.62 14.40
C LEU A 268 -2.29 -6.14 13.96
N PRO A 269 -1.32 -5.74 13.14
CA PRO A 269 -1.35 -4.46 12.45
C PRO A 269 -2.65 -4.25 11.67
N MET A 270 -3.18 -3.02 11.71
CA MET A 270 -4.44 -2.69 11.03
C MET A 270 -4.30 -1.44 10.19
N TYR A 271 -4.98 -1.41 9.03
CA TYR A 271 -4.99 -0.26 8.15
C TYR A 271 -6.38 0.03 7.59
N VAL A 272 -6.51 1.20 7.00
CA VAL A 272 -7.65 1.62 6.18
C VAL A 272 -7.17 2.02 4.80
N ASN A 273 -7.98 1.74 3.78
CA ASN A 273 -7.72 2.14 2.40
C ASN A 273 -8.74 3.19 1.94
N ASN A 274 -8.46 3.85 0.83
CA ASN A 274 -9.38 4.84 0.30
C ASN A 274 -9.43 4.88 -1.23
N ALA A 275 -10.64 5.10 -1.77
CA ALA A 275 -10.83 5.60 -3.11
C ALA A 275 -10.27 7.03 -3.20
N LEU A 276 -9.31 7.26 -4.11
CA LEU A 276 -8.49 8.46 -4.12
C LEU A 276 -9.28 9.75 -4.40
N ARG A 277 -8.96 10.79 -3.64
CA ARG A 277 -9.08 12.17 -4.10
C ARG A 277 -7.91 12.48 -5.05
N ASP A 278 -8.14 13.24 -6.14
CA ASP A 278 -7.07 13.58 -7.08
C ASP A 278 -5.91 14.30 -6.34
N PRO A 279 -4.71 13.74 -6.34
CA PRO A 279 -3.59 14.26 -5.55
C PRO A 279 -3.02 15.57 -6.08
N LEU A 280 -3.33 15.94 -7.33
CA LEU A 280 -2.87 17.17 -7.98
C LEU A 280 -3.90 18.30 -7.88
N GLU A 281 -5.13 17.98 -7.45
CA GLU A 281 -6.16 18.99 -7.29
C GLU A 281 -5.84 19.92 -6.12
N THR A 282 -6.05 21.22 -6.33
CA THR A 282 -5.97 22.19 -5.23
C THR A 282 -7.07 21.89 -4.23
N LEU A 283 -6.71 21.78 -2.95
CA LEU A 283 -7.68 21.60 -1.88
C LEU A 283 -8.62 22.81 -1.85
N ALA A 284 -9.89 22.51 -2.05
CA ALA A 284 -10.98 23.45 -1.99
C ALA A 284 -12.06 22.91 -1.04
N PRO A 285 -13.04 23.70 -0.63
CA PRO A 285 -14.23 23.18 0.02
C PRO A 285 -14.79 21.99 -0.75
N TRP A 286 -15.42 21.05 -0.04
CA TRP A 286 -15.84 19.78 -0.56
C TRP A 286 -16.53 19.85 -1.95
N LYS A 287 -16.17 18.91 -2.82
CA LYS A 287 -16.74 18.67 -4.15
C LYS A 287 -17.22 17.22 -4.26
N ASN A 288 -18.07 16.91 -5.22
CA ASN A 288 -18.70 15.59 -5.39
C ASN A 288 -17.80 14.52 -6.04
N ASN A 289 -16.52 14.79 -6.29
CA ASN A 289 -15.65 13.94 -7.11
C ASN A 289 -14.79 12.94 -6.32
N PHE A 290 -14.99 12.84 -5.01
CA PHE A 290 -14.28 11.88 -4.15
C PHE A 290 -15.20 11.38 -3.02
N ALA A 291 -14.77 10.30 -2.33
CA ALA A 291 -15.49 9.74 -1.18
C ALA A 291 -15.23 10.59 0.06
N SER A 292 -16.11 11.57 0.36
CA SER A 292 -16.02 12.40 1.56
C SER A 292 -16.09 11.56 2.82
N GLY A 293 -15.18 11.82 3.75
CA GLY A 293 -15.06 11.07 5.01
C GLY A 293 -14.12 9.87 4.95
N GLY A 294 -13.71 9.41 3.76
CA GLY A 294 -12.66 8.40 3.60
C GLY A 294 -11.27 8.94 3.96
N PRO A 295 -10.26 8.06 4.20
CA PRO A 295 -8.92 8.44 4.63
C PRO A 295 -8.07 9.02 3.47
N THR A 296 -8.58 10.05 2.80
CA THR A 296 -7.87 10.79 1.75
C THR A 296 -6.64 11.50 2.33
N PHE A 297 -5.67 11.82 1.47
CA PHE A 297 -4.37 12.37 1.91
C PHE A 297 -4.48 13.63 2.78
N ASP A 298 -5.52 14.43 2.60
CA ASP A 298 -5.74 15.69 3.31
C ASP A 298 -6.38 15.52 4.70
N VAL A 299 -6.96 14.35 5.01
CA VAL A 299 -7.58 14.06 6.30
C VAL A 299 -6.86 12.95 7.10
N ILE A 300 -5.68 12.51 6.68
CA ILE A 300 -4.88 11.52 7.44
C ILE A 300 -4.66 11.98 8.88
N ASP A 301 -4.43 13.28 9.13
CA ASP A 301 -4.27 13.83 10.47
C ASP A 301 -5.49 13.59 11.37
N ILE A 302 -6.70 13.63 10.78
CA ILE A 302 -7.95 13.36 11.47
C ILE A 302 -8.06 11.88 11.80
N TYR A 303 -7.73 10.99 10.86
CA TYR A 303 -7.69 9.54 11.11
C TYR A 303 -6.68 9.19 12.21
N LYS A 304 -5.48 9.78 12.17
CA LYS A 304 -4.47 9.58 13.23
C LYS A 304 -4.90 10.11 14.60
N ALA A 305 -5.77 11.12 14.64
CA ALA A 305 -6.33 11.65 15.86
C ALA A 305 -7.49 10.81 16.40
N ALA A 306 -8.38 10.34 15.52
CA ALA A 306 -9.63 9.70 15.87
C ALA A 306 -9.55 8.17 15.92
N ALA A 307 -8.58 7.55 15.22
CA ALA A 307 -8.41 6.10 15.12
C ALA A 307 -6.95 5.68 15.44
N PRO A 308 -6.46 5.86 16.67
CA PRO A 308 -5.09 5.54 17.06
C PRO A 308 -4.73 4.05 16.98
N HIS A 309 -5.72 3.14 16.92
CA HIS A 309 -5.49 1.71 16.72
C HIS A 309 -5.40 1.31 15.24
N ILE A 310 -5.52 2.27 14.31
CA ILE A 310 -5.20 2.09 12.89
C ILE A 310 -3.77 2.58 12.65
N ASP A 311 -2.91 1.67 12.21
CA ASP A 311 -1.48 1.95 12.02
C ASP A 311 -1.21 2.88 10.82
N LEU A 312 -1.94 2.71 9.71
CA LEU A 312 -1.74 3.51 8.50
C LEU A 312 -3.03 3.67 7.68
N ALA A 313 -3.08 4.75 6.92
CA ALA A 313 -3.98 4.96 5.80
C ALA A 313 -3.23 4.67 4.49
N ALA A 314 -3.86 3.97 3.55
CA ALA A 314 -3.23 3.51 2.33
C ALA A 314 -4.05 3.90 1.09
N PRO A 315 -3.40 4.24 -0.06
CA PRO A 315 -4.08 4.63 -1.28
C PRO A 315 -4.41 3.45 -2.18
N ASP A 316 -5.60 3.47 -2.79
CA ASP A 316 -5.97 2.59 -3.89
C ASP A 316 -5.80 3.35 -5.22
N ILE A 317 -4.92 2.88 -6.09
CA ILE A 317 -4.40 3.66 -7.20
C ILE A 317 -4.91 3.13 -8.54
N TYR A 318 -5.83 3.87 -9.17
CA TYR A 318 -6.42 3.52 -10.47
C TYR A 318 -6.21 4.57 -11.56
N SER A 319 -5.51 5.67 -11.26
CA SER A 319 -5.05 6.63 -12.27
C SER A 319 -3.65 6.23 -12.73
N PRO A 320 -3.46 5.85 -14.00
CA PRO A 320 -2.18 5.33 -14.47
C PRO A 320 -1.12 6.41 -14.76
N GLU A 321 -1.49 7.69 -14.69
CA GLU A 321 -0.62 8.83 -14.98
C GLU A 321 0.48 8.96 -13.92
N TRP A 322 1.73 9.05 -14.38
CA TRP A 322 2.90 9.10 -13.50
C TRP A 322 2.82 10.25 -12.48
N ALA A 323 2.39 11.43 -12.91
CA ALA A 323 2.30 12.60 -12.03
C ALA A 323 1.34 12.36 -10.85
N LYS A 324 0.19 11.71 -11.10
CA LYS A 324 -0.78 11.37 -10.05
C LYS A 324 -0.27 10.28 -9.13
N VAL A 325 0.31 9.22 -9.68
CA VAL A 325 0.88 8.13 -8.86
C VAL A 325 2.01 8.66 -7.98
N SER A 326 2.95 9.43 -8.55
CA SER A 326 4.07 10.00 -7.81
C SER A 326 3.60 10.91 -6.66
N ALA A 327 2.64 11.80 -6.95
CA ALA A 327 2.06 12.70 -5.95
C ALA A 327 1.27 11.93 -4.86
N THR A 328 0.55 10.87 -5.24
CA THR A 328 -0.13 10.00 -4.27
C THR A 328 0.86 9.36 -3.31
N LEU A 329 1.89 8.70 -3.83
CA LEU A 329 2.90 8.06 -2.99
C LEU A 329 3.60 9.06 -2.06
N GLU A 330 3.89 10.28 -2.54
CA GLU A 330 4.49 11.35 -1.74
C GLU A 330 3.58 11.79 -0.59
N LYS A 331 2.27 11.98 -0.85
CA LYS A 331 1.31 12.44 0.15
C LYS A 331 1.00 11.40 1.23
N PHE A 332 1.04 10.11 0.89
CA PHE A 332 0.81 9.02 1.85
C PHE A 332 2.09 8.59 2.58
N GLN A 333 3.28 8.86 2.04
CA GLN A 333 4.56 8.63 2.69
C GLN A 333 4.84 9.73 3.73
N ARG A 334 4.56 9.46 5.00
CA ARG A 334 4.72 10.43 6.08
C ARG A 334 5.51 9.82 7.24
N ALA A 335 6.12 10.67 8.07
CA ALA A 335 6.80 10.24 9.28
C ALA A 335 5.87 9.52 10.30
N ASP A 336 4.57 9.82 10.24
CA ASP A 336 3.53 9.22 11.08
C ASP A 336 2.57 8.28 10.31
N ASN A 337 2.84 8.02 9.03
CA ASN A 337 2.04 7.13 8.20
C ASN A 337 2.93 6.33 7.24
N ALA A 338 3.02 5.02 7.45
CA ALA A 338 3.79 4.15 6.59
C ALA A 338 3.20 4.12 5.16
N LEU A 339 4.08 4.12 4.16
CA LEU A 339 3.65 3.92 2.78
C LEU A 339 3.36 2.43 2.54
N MET A 340 2.19 2.14 2.02
CA MET A 340 1.79 0.84 1.48
C MET A 340 0.87 1.08 0.28
N VAL A 341 0.95 0.24 -0.73
CA VAL A 341 0.04 0.26 -1.88
C VAL A 341 -0.74 -1.07 -1.87
N PRO A 342 -1.84 -1.15 -1.12
CA PRO A 342 -2.61 -2.39 -0.98
C PRO A 342 -3.45 -2.67 -2.21
N GLU A 343 -3.72 -1.64 -3.02
CA GLU A 343 -4.55 -1.77 -4.20
C GLU A 343 -4.06 -0.85 -5.32
N ILE A 344 -3.77 -1.43 -6.49
CA ILE A 344 -3.39 -0.68 -7.69
C ILE A 344 -3.90 -1.42 -8.91
N GLY A 345 -4.15 -0.70 -10.02
CA GLY A 345 -4.57 -1.33 -11.27
C GLY A 345 -3.62 -2.44 -11.73
N ASN A 346 -4.16 -3.50 -12.33
CA ASN A 346 -3.41 -4.68 -12.78
C ASN A 346 -3.05 -4.66 -14.28
N SER A 347 -3.18 -3.53 -14.97
CA SER A 347 -2.66 -3.37 -16.32
C SER A 347 -1.13 -3.28 -16.32
N ALA A 348 -0.50 -3.68 -17.42
CA ALA A 348 0.96 -3.77 -17.53
C ALA A 348 1.71 -2.48 -17.18
N ASN A 349 1.14 -1.32 -17.52
CA ASN A 349 1.73 -0.01 -17.25
C ASN A 349 1.84 0.34 -15.76
N TYR A 350 1.04 -0.30 -14.88
CA TYR A 350 1.15 -0.09 -13.43
C TYR A 350 2.36 -0.82 -12.80
N ALA A 351 2.87 -1.88 -13.43
CA ALA A 351 3.97 -2.67 -12.86
C ALA A 351 5.25 -1.84 -12.66
N ARG A 352 5.49 -0.79 -13.48
CA ARG A 352 6.63 0.14 -13.32
C ARG A 352 6.63 0.85 -11.97
N TYR A 353 5.45 1.08 -11.39
CA TYR A 353 5.31 1.79 -10.12
C TYR A 353 5.75 0.98 -8.90
N ALA A 354 5.94 -0.33 -9.05
CA ALA A 354 6.54 -1.13 -8.00
C ALA A 354 7.98 -0.66 -7.69
N TYR A 355 8.79 -0.32 -8.71
CA TYR A 355 10.13 0.22 -8.49
C TYR A 355 10.09 1.54 -7.72
N LEU A 356 9.18 2.43 -8.07
CA LEU A 356 9.00 3.72 -7.39
C LEU A 356 8.54 3.53 -5.93
N ALA A 357 7.50 2.72 -5.71
CA ALA A 357 6.95 2.48 -4.38
C ALA A 357 7.95 1.78 -3.45
N LEU A 358 8.56 0.68 -3.92
CA LEU A 358 9.53 -0.09 -3.14
C LEU A 358 10.82 0.71 -2.87
N GLY A 359 11.25 1.52 -3.84
CA GLY A 359 12.38 2.44 -3.65
C GLY A 359 12.09 3.56 -2.65
N ARG A 360 10.84 3.99 -2.51
CA ARG A 360 10.38 4.93 -1.47
C ARG A 360 10.19 4.27 -0.10
N GLY A 361 10.43 2.96 0.02
CA GLY A 361 10.29 2.24 1.29
C GLY A 361 8.87 1.80 1.61
N ALA A 362 8.04 1.56 0.60
CA ALA A 362 6.71 0.99 0.80
C ALA A 362 6.80 -0.38 1.49
N LEU A 363 5.90 -0.63 2.45
CA LEU A 363 5.75 -1.92 3.14
C LEU A 363 5.30 -3.02 2.20
N GLY A 364 4.57 -2.67 1.13
CA GLY A 364 4.05 -3.59 0.15
C GLY A 364 3.47 -2.92 -1.08
N PHE A 365 3.22 -3.75 -2.09
CA PHE A 365 2.64 -3.36 -3.36
C PHE A 365 1.78 -4.51 -3.88
N ALA A 366 0.48 -4.26 -4.16
CA ALA A 366 -0.48 -5.30 -4.54
C ALA A 366 -1.39 -4.86 -5.69
N PRO A 367 -1.26 -5.44 -6.89
CA PRO A 367 -2.26 -5.26 -7.96
C PRO A 367 -3.58 -5.92 -7.57
N PHE A 368 -4.68 -5.22 -7.84
CA PHE A 368 -6.05 -5.71 -7.61
C PHE A 368 -6.50 -6.68 -8.71
N GLY A 369 -7.25 -7.70 -8.33
CA GLY A 369 -7.78 -8.69 -9.25
C GLY A 369 -6.72 -9.69 -9.75
N LEU A 370 -5.75 -10.03 -8.91
CA LEU A 370 -4.71 -11.03 -9.20
C LEU A 370 -5.19 -12.44 -8.80
N ASP A 371 -6.24 -12.97 -9.45
CA ASP A 371 -6.86 -14.23 -9.03
C ASP A 371 -7.42 -15.14 -10.14
N TYR A 372 -7.27 -14.80 -11.42
CA TYR A 372 -7.78 -15.57 -12.57
C TYR A 372 -9.27 -15.94 -12.47
N ALA A 373 -10.09 -15.07 -11.90
CA ALA A 373 -11.50 -15.32 -11.61
C ALA A 373 -12.44 -15.16 -12.81
N ASP A 374 -11.94 -15.18 -14.04
CA ASP A 374 -12.69 -14.91 -15.29
C ASP A 374 -13.49 -13.60 -15.27
N TYR A 375 -13.11 -12.66 -14.43
CA TYR A 375 -13.62 -11.29 -14.37
C TYR A 375 -12.50 -10.30 -14.73
N SER A 376 -12.84 -9.26 -15.47
CA SER A 376 -11.89 -8.20 -15.87
C SER A 376 -12.22 -6.90 -15.19
N ASN A 377 -11.23 -6.26 -14.60
CA ASN A 377 -11.37 -4.95 -13.97
C ASN A 377 -11.27 -3.77 -14.97
N PHE A 378 -11.32 -4.04 -16.26
CA PHE A 378 -11.33 -3.01 -17.31
C PHE A 378 -12.54 -2.06 -17.16
N PRO A 379 -12.39 -0.72 -17.29
CA PRO A 379 -11.16 0.01 -17.71
C PRO A 379 -10.18 0.39 -16.58
N LEU A 380 -10.47 0.09 -15.32
CA LEU A 380 -9.59 0.41 -14.20
C LEU A 380 -8.34 -0.47 -14.13
N GLY A 381 -8.38 -1.64 -14.75
CA GLY A 381 -7.29 -2.59 -14.85
C GLY A 381 -7.23 -3.26 -16.22
N SER A 382 -6.57 -4.42 -16.28
CA SER A 382 -6.36 -5.21 -17.49
C SER A 382 -7.65 -5.84 -18.03
N GLN A 383 -7.75 -6.01 -19.34
CA GLN A 383 -8.75 -6.89 -19.97
C GLN A 383 -8.35 -8.37 -19.89
N LEU A 384 -7.06 -8.66 -19.66
CA LEU A 384 -6.53 -10.01 -19.53
C LEU A 384 -6.96 -10.62 -18.20
N LYS A 385 -7.18 -11.95 -18.18
CA LYS A 385 -7.72 -12.68 -17.02
C LYS A 385 -6.89 -13.92 -16.69
N ASP A 386 -5.71 -14.02 -17.27
CA ASP A 386 -4.83 -15.18 -17.19
C ASP A 386 -3.40 -14.76 -16.83
N LYS A 387 -2.46 -15.67 -17.03
CA LYS A 387 -1.04 -15.47 -16.75
C LYS A 387 -0.45 -14.22 -17.42
N ALA A 388 -0.93 -13.83 -18.59
CA ALA A 388 -0.44 -12.63 -19.28
C ALA A 388 -0.76 -11.34 -18.50
N MET A 389 -1.84 -11.32 -17.71
CA MET A 389 -2.15 -10.21 -16.78
C MET A 389 -1.14 -10.15 -15.64
N ALA A 390 -0.73 -11.28 -15.08
CA ALA A 390 0.20 -11.34 -13.96
C ALA A 390 1.67 -11.10 -14.38
N GLU A 391 2.03 -11.38 -15.65
CA GLU A 391 3.42 -11.39 -16.14
C GLU A 391 4.18 -10.08 -15.88
N PRO A 392 3.64 -8.86 -16.10
CA PRO A 392 4.37 -7.62 -15.84
C PRO A 392 4.80 -7.49 -14.38
N PHE A 393 3.94 -7.89 -13.45
CA PHE A 393 4.23 -7.88 -12.00
C PHE A 393 5.18 -9.02 -11.62
N ALA A 394 5.00 -10.19 -12.22
CA ALA A 394 5.87 -11.35 -12.01
C ALA A 394 7.33 -11.04 -12.36
N LYS A 395 7.59 -10.29 -13.42
CA LYS A 395 8.94 -9.85 -13.80
C LYS A 395 9.60 -9.05 -12.68
N VAL A 396 8.87 -8.15 -12.05
CA VAL A 396 9.36 -7.32 -10.93
C VAL A 396 9.50 -8.17 -9.66
N TYR A 397 8.48 -8.93 -9.28
CA TYR A 397 8.49 -9.70 -8.04
C TYR A 397 9.58 -10.77 -8.04
N LYS A 398 9.86 -11.39 -9.18
CA LYS A 398 10.90 -12.41 -9.30
C LYS A 398 12.28 -11.94 -8.86
N VAL A 399 12.62 -10.68 -9.13
CA VAL A 399 13.92 -10.11 -8.74
C VAL A 399 13.95 -9.61 -7.29
N PHE A 400 12.81 -9.14 -6.76
CA PHE A 400 12.72 -8.70 -5.36
C PHE A 400 12.50 -9.84 -4.36
N ARG A 401 11.79 -10.91 -4.75
CA ARG A 401 11.40 -12.00 -3.84
C ARG A 401 12.58 -12.63 -3.07
N PRO A 402 13.71 -12.95 -3.71
CA PRO A 402 14.85 -13.56 -3.00
C PRO A 402 15.49 -12.63 -1.97
N MET A 403 15.43 -11.31 -2.17
CA MET A 403 16.03 -10.31 -1.28
C MET A 403 14.99 -9.50 -0.46
N GLN A 404 13.74 -9.94 -0.41
CA GLN A 404 12.64 -9.17 0.17
C GLN A 404 12.87 -8.75 1.63
N ARG A 405 13.54 -9.56 2.44
CA ARG A 405 13.91 -9.25 3.82
C ARG A 405 15.00 -8.18 3.87
N GLN A 406 16.05 -8.34 3.05
CA GLN A 406 17.15 -7.38 2.94
C GLN A 406 16.63 -6.03 2.43
N TRP A 407 15.76 -6.05 1.40
CA TRP A 407 15.17 -4.82 0.86
C TRP A 407 14.36 -4.08 1.92
N ALA A 408 13.48 -4.78 2.65
CA ALA A 408 12.70 -4.20 3.74
C ALA A 408 13.60 -3.61 4.84
N LYS A 409 14.71 -4.26 5.17
CA LYS A 409 15.70 -3.74 6.11
C LYS A 409 16.37 -2.47 5.60
N TRP A 410 16.84 -2.45 4.34
CA TRP A 410 17.46 -1.26 3.75
C TRP A 410 16.47 -0.09 3.65
N ALA A 411 15.21 -0.38 3.33
CA ALA A 411 14.14 0.62 3.33
C ALA A 411 13.93 1.21 4.73
N PHE A 412 13.86 0.39 5.76
CA PHE A 412 13.75 0.84 7.15
C PHE A 412 14.97 1.65 7.62
N GLU A 413 16.15 1.35 7.11
CA GLU A 413 17.38 2.10 7.34
C GLU A 413 17.45 3.41 6.53
N GLY A 414 16.49 3.68 5.63
CA GLY A 414 16.45 4.88 4.77
C GLY A 414 17.47 4.85 3.64
N ARG A 415 17.79 3.68 3.13
CA ARG A 415 18.83 3.45 2.12
C ARG A 415 18.29 3.12 0.74
N THR A 416 16.97 3.15 0.55
CA THR A 416 16.34 2.81 -0.72
C THR A 416 15.81 4.04 -1.44
N TYR A 417 15.88 4.00 -2.77
CA TYR A 417 15.47 5.06 -3.68
C TYR A 417 14.80 4.44 -4.89
N GLY A 418 13.85 5.12 -5.51
CA GLY A 418 13.17 4.57 -6.66
C GLY A 418 12.58 5.60 -7.59
N VAL A 419 12.52 5.24 -8.87
CA VAL A 419 11.87 5.99 -9.93
C VAL A 419 11.11 5.07 -10.86
N ALA A 420 10.07 5.60 -11.49
CA ALA A 420 9.36 4.96 -12.60
C ALA A 420 9.37 5.90 -13.80
N GLU A 421 9.40 5.35 -15.01
CA GLU A 421 9.33 6.11 -16.25
C GLU A 421 8.09 7.02 -16.22
N SER A 422 8.31 8.35 -16.40
CA SER A 422 7.21 9.31 -16.53
C SER A 422 6.54 9.19 -17.90
N ASP A 423 5.34 9.73 -18.02
CA ASP A 423 4.60 9.71 -19.27
C ASP A 423 5.33 10.52 -20.37
N GLU A 424 6.06 11.57 -19.99
CA GLU A 424 6.92 12.38 -20.84
C GLU A 424 8.35 11.81 -20.98
N ARG A 425 8.67 10.72 -20.29
CA ARG A 425 10.01 10.10 -20.30
C ARG A 425 11.13 11.01 -19.83
N THR A 426 10.82 11.96 -18.98
CA THR A 426 11.80 12.90 -18.44
C THR A 426 12.81 12.18 -17.54
N PRO A 427 14.12 12.44 -17.68
CA PRO A 427 15.12 11.93 -16.77
C PRO A 427 14.84 12.34 -15.32
N GLN A 428 15.06 11.43 -14.39
CA GLN A 428 14.82 11.64 -12.95
C GLN A 428 16.12 11.51 -12.17
N THR A 429 16.24 12.26 -11.10
CA THR A 429 17.43 12.29 -10.26
C THR A 429 17.11 11.77 -8.86
N LEU A 430 18.00 10.93 -8.34
CA LEU A 430 17.97 10.42 -6.98
C LEU A 430 19.20 10.93 -6.23
N GLU A 431 18.96 11.71 -5.16
CA GLU A 431 20.01 12.15 -4.25
C GLU A 431 20.22 11.07 -3.18
N MET A 432 21.45 10.55 -3.12
CA MET A 432 21.87 9.48 -2.20
C MET A 432 23.01 9.99 -1.32
N LYS A 433 23.33 9.30 -0.26
CA LYS A 433 24.41 9.74 0.64
C LYS A 433 25.77 9.80 -0.07
N GLY A 434 26.22 11.02 -0.42
CA GLY A 434 27.49 11.27 -1.12
C GLY A 434 27.49 10.93 -2.61
N TRP A 435 26.32 10.60 -3.19
CA TRP A 435 26.17 10.19 -4.59
C TRP A 435 24.87 10.70 -5.18
N LYS A 436 24.86 10.83 -6.49
CA LYS A 436 23.71 11.20 -7.29
C LYS A 436 23.52 10.19 -8.43
N ALA A 437 22.31 9.64 -8.54
CA ALA A 437 21.93 8.82 -9.67
C ALA A 437 21.01 9.59 -10.61
N THR A 438 21.34 9.68 -11.88
CA THR A 438 20.46 10.16 -12.95
C THR A 438 19.95 8.96 -13.71
N VAL A 439 18.62 8.81 -13.77
CA VAL A 439 17.94 7.73 -14.48
C VAL A 439 17.23 8.32 -15.69
N SER A 440 17.63 7.87 -16.88
CA SER A 440 17.00 8.21 -18.15
C SER A 440 16.27 7.01 -18.71
N PHE A 441 15.24 7.25 -19.51
CA PHE A 441 14.40 6.21 -20.07
C PHE A 441 14.43 6.27 -21.59
N ARG A 442 14.37 5.10 -22.24
CA ARG A 442 14.33 4.98 -23.71
C ARG A 442 15.55 5.54 -24.43
N GLU A 443 16.68 5.65 -23.74
CA GLU A 443 17.93 6.00 -24.36
C GLU A 443 18.51 4.78 -25.10
N TRP A 444 19.14 5.06 -26.23
CA TRP A 444 19.89 4.04 -26.98
C TRP A 444 21.05 3.52 -26.16
N GLN A 445 21.52 2.33 -26.56
CA GLN A 445 22.70 1.71 -25.98
C GLN A 445 23.90 2.66 -25.98
N MET A 446 24.10 3.43 -27.07
CA MET A 446 25.15 4.45 -27.16
C MET A 446 24.79 5.78 -26.49
N GLY A 447 23.55 5.95 -26.06
CA GLY A 447 23.07 6.91 -25.08
C GLY A 447 23.02 8.38 -25.43
N GLU A 448 23.54 8.79 -26.55
CA GLU A 448 23.64 10.21 -26.85
C GLU A 448 22.82 10.55 -28.11
N ALA A 449 21.78 11.35 -27.92
CA ALA A 449 20.86 11.76 -28.99
C ALA A 449 21.60 12.42 -30.19
N HIS A 450 22.74 13.05 -29.93
CA HIS A 450 23.53 13.67 -31.00
C HIS A 450 24.21 12.66 -31.95
N PHE A 451 24.44 11.41 -31.55
CA PHE A 451 24.94 10.36 -32.44
C PHE A 451 23.85 9.90 -33.41
N PHE A 452 22.59 9.96 -33.01
CA PHE A 452 21.45 9.46 -33.77
C PHE A 452 20.27 10.45 -33.80
N PRO A 453 20.47 11.70 -34.24
CA PRO A 453 19.44 12.75 -34.10
C PRO A 453 18.18 12.54 -34.94
N LYS A 454 18.15 11.52 -35.82
CA LYS A 454 17.05 11.28 -36.77
C LYS A 454 16.36 9.93 -36.59
N LEU A 455 16.58 9.23 -35.49
CA LEU A 455 15.85 7.99 -35.22
C LEU A 455 14.37 8.29 -35.01
N LYS A 456 13.57 7.97 -36.04
CA LYS A 456 12.13 8.17 -36.05
C LYS A 456 11.36 6.97 -35.53
N ASP A 457 11.96 5.79 -35.64
CA ASP A 457 11.30 4.52 -35.33
C ASP A 457 11.91 3.93 -34.06
N LEU A 458 11.19 4.08 -32.96
CA LEU A 458 11.50 3.39 -31.71
C LEU A 458 10.98 1.95 -31.78
N PRO A 459 11.63 0.98 -31.13
CA PRO A 459 11.10 -0.35 -30.99
C PRO A 459 9.66 -0.36 -30.43
N ALA A 460 8.85 -1.33 -30.81
CA ALA A 460 7.44 -1.41 -30.41
C ALA A 460 7.24 -1.46 -28.88
N ASP A 461 8.17 -2.04 -28.13
CA ASP A 461 8.16 -2.08 -26.67
C ASP A 461 8.36 -0.71 -26.00
N THR A 462 8.70 0.32 -26.79
CA THR A 462 8.86 1.70 -26.30
C THR A 462 7.59 2.54 -26.40
N GLU A 463 6.48 2.00 -26.90
CA GLU A 463 5.23 2.76 -27.09
C GLU A 463 4.59 3.18 -25.76
N SER A 464 4.61 2.32 -24.76
CA SER A 464 4.07 2.62 -23.42
C SER A 464 5.16 2.69 -22.37
N PRO A 465 5.08 3.63 -21.42
CA PRO A 465 6.00 3.72 -20.29
C PRO A 465 5.97 2.43 -19.45
N ASN A 466 7.11 1.77 -19.31
CA ASN A 466 7.26 0.52 -18.54
C ASN A 466 8.61 0.40 -17.84
N GLY A 467 9.46 1.43 -17.93
CA GLY A 467 10.75 1.49 -17.27
C GLY A 467 10.64 1.81 -15.78
N GLY A 468 11.58 1.28 -15.01
CA GLY A 468 11.67 1.59 -13.59
C GLY A 468 12.99 1.13 -12.99
N VAL A 469 13.42 1.83 -11.96
CA VAL A 469 14.66 1.55 -11.23
C VAL A 469 14.43 1.74 -9.74
N ALA A 470 14.88 0.77 -8.96
CA ALA A 470 15.01 0.90 -7.51
C ALA A 470 16.48 0.67 -7.12
N ILE A 471 17.00 1.48 -6.22
CA ILE A 471 18.40 1.45 -5.77
C ILE A 471 18.41 1.30 -4.25
N ALA A 472 19.25 0.39 -3.73
CA ALA A 472 19.60 0.35 -2.32
C ALA A 472 21.09 0.67 -2.16
N GLN A 473 21.43 1.69 -1.37
CA GLN A 473 22.81 2.00 -1.00
C GLN A 473 23.22 1.12 0.19
N ILE A 474 23.94 0.03 -0.08
CA ILE A 474 24.25 -1.01 0.92
C ILE A 474 25.53 -0.71 1.71
N ALA A 475 26.43 0.11 1.15
CA ALA A 475 27.60 0.69 1.81
C ALA A 475 27.83 2.12 1.28
N ASP A 476 28.88 2.81 1.76
CA ASP A 476 29.13 4.20 1.34
C ASP A 476 29.39 4.32 -0.18
N ASP A 477 29.94 3.28 -0.82
CA ASP A 477 30.29 3.21 -2.24
C ASP A 477 29.70 1.97 -2.96
N GLU A 478 28.82 1.20 -2.30
CA GLU A 478 28.20 0.00 -2.86
C GLU A 478 26.68 0.12 -2.95
N PHE A 479 26.13 -0.36 -4.07
CA PHE A 479 24.72 -0.26 -4.39
C PHE A 479 24.17 -1.59 -4.94
N ILE A 480 22.94 -1.89 -4.61
CA ILE A 480 22.10 -2.85 -5.35
C ILE A 480 21.16 -2.04 -6.21
N ILE A 481 21.17 -2.29 -7.52
CA ILE A 481 20.33 -1.63 -8.51
C ILE A 481 19.43 -2.68 -9.14
N VAL A 482 18.13 -2.45 -9.09
CA VAL A 482 17.11 -3.31 -9.70
C VAL A 482 16.33 -2.50 -10.71
N GLY A 483 16.23 -2.93 -11.94
CA GLY A 483 15.49 -2.14 -12.91
C GLY A 483 15.40 -2.76 -14.30
N GLN A 484 14.65 -2.08 -15.14
CA GLN A 484 14.44 -2.40 -16.56
C GLN A 484 14.15 -1.14 -17.37
N HIS A 485 14.38 -1.18 -18.68
CA HIS A 485 14.09 -0.11 -19.65
C HIS A 485 14.60 1.27 -19.21
N ALA A 486 15.80 1.31 -18.65
CA ALA A 486 16.38 2.53 -18.11
C ALA A 486 17.90 2.55 -18.27
N ARG A 487 18.48 3.74 -18.20
CA ARG A 487 19.90 3.96 -18.05
C ARG A 487 20.17 4.67 -16.74
N VAL A 488 21.12 4.17 -15.96
CA VAL A 488 21.50 4.73 -14.66
C VAL A 488 22.93 5.24 -14.71
N LYS A 489 23.10 6.55 -14.53
CA LYS A 489 24.43 7.18 -14.35
C LYS A 489 24.57 7.56 -12.88
N ILE A 490 25.63 7.08 -12.23
CA ILE A 490 25.93 7.43 -10.84
C ILE A 490 27.21 8.25 -10.80
N SER A 491 27.16 9.38 -10.12
CA SER A 491 28.30 10.29 -9.94
C SER A 491 28.50 10.63 -8.46
N GLY A 492 29.76 10.77 -8.06
CA GLY A 492 30.11 11.26 -6.73
C GLY A 492 29.85 12.76 -6.60
N GLU A 493 29.39 13.18 -5.45
CA GLU A 493 29.16 14.60 -5.18
C GLU A 493 30.48 15.34 -5.08
N GLY A 494 30.71 16.31 -6.02
CA GLY A 494 31.92 17.11 -6.07
C GLY A 494 33.23 16.38 -6.38
N LYS A 495 33.17 15.12 -6.81
CA LYS A 495 34.32 14.27 -7.11
C LYS A 495 34.17 13.55 -8.45
N ARG A 496 35.30 13.32 -9.13
CA ARG A 496 35.31 12.39 -10.26
C ARG A 496 35.13 10.97 -9.75
N SER A 497 34.31 10.19 -10.42
CA SER A 497 34.02 8.81 -10.03
C SER A 497 33.95 7.89 -11.25
N MET A 498 34.20 6.62 -11.01
CA MET A 498 34.07 5.57 -12.01
C MET A 498 33.59 4.27 -11.37
N TYR A 499 33.04 3.38 -12.18
CA TYR A 499 32.69 2.04 -11.71
C TYR A 499 33.95 1.24 -11.40
N ALA A 500 34.13 0.85 -10.14
CA ALA A 500 35.19 -0.07 -9.73
C ALA A 500 34.79 -1.52 -10.06
N ARG A 501 33.49 -1.83 -9.96
CA ARG A 501 32.94 -3.15 -10.31
C ARG A 501 31.44 -3.05 -10.54
N VAL A 502 30.93 -3.76 -11.54
CA VAL A 502 29.51 -3.93 -11.84
C VAL A 502 29.26 -5.42 -12.05
N GLU A 503 28.58 -6.04 -11.09
CA GLU A 503 28.20 -7.45 -11.14
C GLU A 503 26.71 -7.59 -11.46
N GLU A 504 26.37 -8.35 -12.47
CA GLU A 504 25.01 -8.89 -12.66
C GLU A 504 24.89 -10.19 -11.88
N GLY A 505 23.76 -10.38 -11.19
CA GLY A 505 23.53 -11.58 -10.42
C GLY A 505 22.15 -11.58 -9.73
N TYR A 506 22.04 -12.36 -8.69
CA TYR A 506 20.82 -12.50 -7.90
C TYR A 506 21.13 -12.87 -6.46
N PHE A 507 20.14 -12.72 -5.59
CA PHE A 507 20.20 -13.29 -4.25
C PHE A 507 19.60 -14.69 -4.27
N ASP A 508 20.31 -15.67 -3.69
CA ASP A 508 19.77 -17.01 -3.52
C ASP A 508 18.71 -17.05 -2.38
N PRO A 509 17.99 -18.17 -2.19
CA PRO A 509 16.99 -18.28 -1.13
C PRO A 509 17.53 -18.07 0.29
N SER A 510 18.84 -18.15 0.49
CA SER A 510 19.49 -17.85 1.79
C SER A 510 19.82 -16.36 1.95
N GLY A 511 19.53 -15.53 0.93
CA GLY A 511 19.87 -14.11 0.89
C GLY A 511 21.33 -13.81 0.57
N LYS A 512 22.09 -14.79 0.07
CA LYS A 512 23.49 -14.61 -0.35
C LYS A 512 23.54 -14.13 -1.81
N TRP A 513 24.38 -13.14 -2.08
CA TRP A 513 24.65 -12.69 -3.45
C TRP A 513 25.38 -13.76 -4.28
N VAL A 514 24.85 -14.03 -5.46
CA VAL A 514 25.42 -14.94 -6.47
C VAL A 514 25.68 -14.11 -7.72
N MET A 515 26.96 -13.91 -8.04
CA MET A 515 27.40 -13.20 -9.23
C MET A 515 27.36 -14.14 -10.43
N GLU A 516 26.73 -13.70 -11.53
CA GLU A 516 26.69 -14.43 -12.79
C GLU A 516 27.77 -13.93 -13.77
N ARG A 517 27.90 -12.60 -13.90
CA ARG A 517 28.92 -11.98 -14.75
C ARG A 517 29.23 -10.54 -14.31
N ASN A 518 30.38 -10.03 -14.77
CA ASN A 518 30.68 -8.60 -14.69
C ASN A 518 30.21 -7.87 -15.96
N TRP A 519 29.69 -6.67 -15.75
CA TRP A 519 29.39 -5.73 -16.85
C TRP A 519 30.60 -4.83 -17.08
N ASN A 520 30.86 -4.56 -18.38
CA ASN A 520 31.90 -3.62 -18.82
C ASN A 520 31.61 -3.18 -20.28
N GLY A 521 32.38 -2.22 -20.78
CA GLY A 521 32.24 -1.73 -22.17
C GLY A 521 30.85 -1.18 -22.44
N ASP A 522 30.21 -1.60 -23.51
CA ASP A 522 28.92 -1.09 -24.01
C ASP A 522 27.81 -1.07 -22.97
N GLN A 523 27.88 -1.91 -21.94
CA GLN A 523 26.88 -1.97 -20.89
C GLN A 523 27.07 -0.90 -19.81
N THR A 524 28.26 -0.27 -19.75
CA THR A 524 28.64 0.68 -18.69
C THR A 524 29.20 2.01 -19.19
N ASP A 525 29.70 2.11 -20.42
CA ASP A 525 30.43 3.27 -20.96
C ASP A 525 29.59 4.56 -20.91
N TYR A 526 28.28 4.46 -21.12
CA TYR A 526 27.34 5.59 -21.10
C TYR A 526 26.40 5.57 -19.90
N GLY A 527 26.73 4.81 -18.86
CA GLY A 527 25.90 4.47 -17.71
C GLY A 527 25.42 3.02 -17.77
N LEU A 528 24.82 2.53 -16.71
CA LEU A 528 24.31 1.16 -16.61
C LEU A 528 23.08 1.01 -17.51
N ASN A 529 23.17 0.22 -18.56
CA ASN A 529 22.14 0.10 -19.60
C ASN A 529 21.20 -1.08 -19.30
N LEU A 530 20.09 -0.82 -18.61
CA LEU A 530 19.09 -1.81 -18.21
C LEU A 530 18.07 -2.01 -19.34
N THR A 531 18.07 -3.20 -19.94
CA THR A 531 17.17 -3.55 -21.05
C THR A 531 15.76 -3.96 -20.58
N GLY A 532 14.95 -4.56 -21.46
CA GLY A 532 13.56 -4.93 -21.18
C GLY A 532 13.36 -6.12 -20.20
N LYS A 533 14.44 -6.79 -19.80
CA LYS A 533 14.41 -7.81 -18.76
C LYS A 533 14.87 -7.19 -17.44
N PRO A 534 14.11 -7.31 -16.35
CA PRO A 534 14.60 -6.85 -15.04
C PRO A 534 15.90 -7.54 -14.66
N VAL A 535 16.86 -6.76 -14.22
CA VAL A 535 18.17 -7.23 -13.76
C VAL A 535 18.45 -6.74 -12.34
N VAL A 536 19.31 -7.44 -11.65
CA VAL A 536 19.87 -7.01 -10.38
C VAL A 536 21.37 -6.83 -10.55
N LEU A 537 21.84 -5.63 -10.25
CA LEU A 537 23.26 -5.29 -10.32
C LEU A 537 23.78 -4.98 -8.91
N LYS A 538 24.93 -5.53 -8.56
CA LYS A 538 25.74 -5.08 -7.44
C LYS A 538 26.86 -4.21 -7.98
N VAL A 539 26.84 -2.93 -7.60
CA VAL A 539 27.72 -1.91 -8.17
C VAL A 539 28.60 -1.35 -7.06
N ARG A 540 29.91 -1.28 -7.32
CA ARG A 540 30.85 -0.54 -6.49
C ARG A 540 31.48 0.58 -7.31
N LEU A 541 31.53 1.77 -6.70
CA LEU A 541 32.12 2.97 -7.27
C LEU A 541 33.42 3.32 -6.57
N GLY A 542 34.28 4.05 -7.26
CA GLY A 542 35.49 4.65 -6.72
C GLY A 542 35.57 6.11 -7.12
N THR A 543 36.24 6.93 -6.32
CA THR A 543 36.53 8.34 -6.62
C THR A 543 38.00 8.56 -6.86
N TYR A 544 38.37 9.52 -7.73
CA TYR A 544 39.75 9.87 -8.06
C TYR A 544 39.91 11.36 -8.32
#